data_7188d5fea27e80b312489ccb0e1bf316
#
_entry.id   7188d5fea27e80b312489ccb0e1bf316
#
_cell.length_a   1.000
_cell.length_b   1.000
_cell.length_c   1.000
_cell.angle_alpha   90.00
_cell.angle_beta   90.00
_cell.angle_gamma   90.00
#
_symmetry.space_group_name_H-M   'P 1'
#
loop_
_entity.id
_entity.type
_entity.pdbx_description
1 polymer ?
#
loop_
_entity_poly.entity_id
_entity_poly.type
_entity_poly.pdbx_seq_one_letter_code
_entity_poly.pdbx_strand_id
1 'polypeptide(L)'
;LNTDASFRFERGIDPNITKYALRRAALLIQKTAGGIVTSDIDDIYPKKIEDFQVFLTFDRINSLIGQEIQPEIIKSILASLDIRVNNVTESGMGLTIPAYRVDVQREVDVIEEILRVYGYNNVEFNEKLNASISNSSRFEDYRLQNIIADQLVGQGFYETMANSLTTKDYVELSDGLQETHNVEMLNPLSQDLAVMRQSLLFSGLEAIAYNLNRRNNNLKFFEFGKTYHDFPSGREEHKHLSLLISGNRSAERWNALPAKSDFFFSKGSIVAVLEKLGLNQLKYTPTTSDIFSEGLSISARKKKVVDFGVVKKSIL
;
A
#
# COMPACT_ATOMS: atom_id res chain seq x y z
N LEU A 1 25.37 -2.69 7.19
CA LEU A 1 26.13 -1.48 7.51
C LEU A 1 25.69 -0.36 6.58
N ASN A 2 25.12 0.71 7.14
CA ASN A 2 24.74 1.90 6.36
C ASN A 2 25.97 2.83 6.29
N THR A 3 26.62 2.85 5.13
CA THR A 3 27.74 3.75 4.83
C THR A 3 27.44 4.50 3.53
N ASP A 4 28.14 5.60 3.26
CA ASP A 4 28.02 6.33 1.98
C ASP A 4 28.37 5.43 0.78
N ALA A 5 29.28 4.48 0.96
CA ALA A 5 29.62 3.51 -0.06
C ALA A 5 28.45 2.54 -0.32
N SER A 6 27.85 1.95 0.73
CA SER A 6 26.72 1.03 0.57
C SER A 6 25.53 1.70 -0.08
N PHE A 7 25.23 2.94 0.26
CA PHE A 7 24.16 3.73 -0.35
C PHE A 7 24.38 3.94 -1.87
N ARG A 8 25.63 4.21 -2.27
CA ARG A 8 25.96 4.38 -3.69
C ARG A 8 25.90 3.07 -4.47
N PHE A 9 26.42 1.98 -3.89
CA PHE A 9 26.36 0.66 -4.51
C PHE A 9 24.93 0.15 -4.66
N GLU A 10 24.08 0.38 -3.67
CA GLU A 10 22.66 0.01 -3.71
C GLU A 10 21.92 0.69 -4.87
N ARG A 11 22.22 1.96 -5.14
CA ARG A 11 21.58 2.75 -6.21
C ARG A 11 22.20 2.54 -7.58
N GLY A 12 23.33 1.87 -7.64
CA GLY A 12 24.10 1.63 -8.87
C GLY A 12 25.22 2.66 -9.07
N ILE A 13 26.33 2.14 -9.58
CA ILE A 13 27.53 2.93 -9.92
C ILE A 13 27.95 2.62 -11.35
N ASP A 14 28.84 3.44 -11.92
CA ASP A 14 29.45 3.18 -13.22
C ASP A 14 30.46 1.99 -13.13
N PRO A 15 30.14 0.82 -13.69
CA PRO A 15 31.05 -0.31 -13.66
C PRO A 15 32.28 -0.10 -14.58
N ASN A 16 32.18 0.78 -15.56
CA ASN A 16 33.20 1.02 -16.57
C ASN A 16 34.26 2.03 -16.13
N ILE A 17 33.99 2.82 -15.03
CA ILE A 17 34.92 3.84 -14.55
C ILE A 17 36.07 3.26 -13.71
N THR A 18 35.99 2.02 -13.25
CA THR A 18 36.91 1.43 -12.26
C THR A 18 38.38 1.57 -12.67
N LYS A 19 38.69 1.26 -13.95
CA LYS A 19 40.06 1.37 -14.48
C LYS A 19 40.57 2.81 -14.54
N TYR A 20 39.68 3.77 -14.91
CA TYR A 20 40.00 5.17 -14.89
C TYR A 20 40.26 5.65 -13.46
N ALA A 21 39.41 5.30 -12.52
CA ALA A 21 39.53 5.69 -11.12
C ALA A 21 40.84 5.17 -10.49
N LEU A 22 41.21 3.91 -10.79
CA LEU A 22 42.46 3.31 -10.34
C LEU A 22 43.67 4.10 -10.89
N ARG A 23 43.70 4.40 -12.19
CA ARG A 23 44.78 5.19 -12.81
C ARG A 23 44.89 6.57 -12.17
N ARG A 24 43.75 7.23 -11.95
CA ARG A 24 43.71 8.55 -11.30
C ARG A 24 44.23 8.51 -9.87
N ALA A 25 43.82 7.47 -9.10
CA ALA A 25 44.33 7.27 -7.74
C ALA A 25 45.84 7.07 -7.71
N ALA A 26 46.38 6.22 -8.58
CA ALA A 26 47.82 5.98 -8.71
C ALA A 26 48.59 7.27 -9.02
N LEU A 27 48.13 8.07 -9.98
CA LEU A 27 48.73 9.36 -10.32
C LEU A 27 48.68 10.36 -9.17
N LEU A 28 47.58 10.41 -8.41
CA LEU A 28 47.48 11.28 -7.25
C LEU A 28 48.42 10.86 -6.13
N ILE A 29 48.55 9.57 -5.86
CA ILE A 29 49.49 9.03 -4.87
C ILE A 29 50.93 9.39 -5.28
N GLN A 30 51.27 9.13 -6.54
CA GLN A 30 52.62 9.48 -7.06
C GLN A 30 52.92 10.98 -6.91
N LYS A 31 51.93 11.84 -7.18
CA LYS A 31 52.09 13.31 -7.08
C LYS A 31 52.25 13.80 -5.63
N THR A 32 51.51 13.20 -4.68
CA THR A 32 51.44 13.67 -3.30
C THR A 32 52.47 13.02 -2.37
N ALA A 33 52.71 11.75 -2.55
CA ALA A 33 53.62 10.95 -1.69
C ALA A 33 54.91 10.52 -2.39
N GLY A 34 55.04 10.77 -3.69
CA GLY A 34 56.15 10.25 -4.48
C GLY A 34 56.00 8.77 -4.77
N GLY A 35 57.05 8.19 -5.31
CA GLY A 35 57.07 6.75 -5.69
C GLY A 35 56.86 6.51 -7.18
N ILE A 36 56.95 5.25 -7.57
CA ILE A 36 56.81 4.82 -8.96
C ILE A 36 55.78 3.68 -9.06
N VAL A 37 55.01 3.65 -10.14
CA VAL A 37 54.12 2.53 -10.44
C VAL A 37 54.99 1.37 -11.00
N THR A 38 54.92 0.18 -10.39
CA THR A 38 55.82 -0.93 -10.63
C THR A 38 55.20 -2.07 -11.50
N SER A 39 53.88 -2.01 -11.72
CA SER A 39 53.17 -3.03 -12.53
C SER A 39 52.10 -2.38 -13.41
N ASP A 40 51.72 -3.11 -14.45
CA ASP A 40 50.50 -2.77 -15.21
C ASP A 40 49.25 -3.06 -14.40
N ILE A 41 48.10 -2.60 -14.94
CA ILE A 41 46.79 -2.84 -14.33
C ILE A 41 46.23 -4.16 -14.80
N ASP A 42 45.97 -5.06 -13.86
CA ASP A 42 45.18 -6.27 -14.10
C ASP A 42 43.70 -5.91 -14.03
N ASP A 43 42.99 -6.04 -15.14
CA ASP A 43 41.56 -5.72 -15.27
C ASP A 43 40.78 -7.00 -15.62
N ILE A 44 40.12 -7.58 -14.64
CA ILE A 44 39.27 -8.76 -14.79
C ILE A 44 37.82 -8.35 -14.83
N TYR A 45 37.25 -8.27 -16.04
CA TYR A 45 35.87 -7.91 -16.29
C TYR A 45 35.14 -9.00 -17.10
N PRO A 46 34.67 -10.09 -16.42
CA PRO A 46 34.18 -11.30 -17.10
C PRO A 46 32.95 -11.07 -17.97
N LYS A 47 32.05 -10.15 -17.56
CA LYS A 47 30.85 -9.81 -18.32
C LYS A 47 30.70 -8.29 -18.39
N LYS A 48 31.11 -7.74 -19.52
CA LYS A 48 31.02 -6.30 -19.75
C LYS A 48 29.56 -5.86 -19.77
N ILE A 49 29.27 -4.77 -19.06
CA ILE A 49 27.95 -4.11 -19.09
C ILE A 49 27.99 -3.09 -20.21
N GLU A 50 27.14 -3.29 -21.20
CA GLU A 50 27.01 -2.42 -22.36
C GLU A 50 26.04 -1.26 -22.08
N ASP A 51 26.19 -0.17 -22.83
CA ASP A 51 25.29 0.96 -22.79
C ASP A 51 23.88 0.55 -23.27
N PHE A 52 22.85 1.15 -22.70
CA PHE A 52 21.46 0.86 -23.09
C PHE A 52 21.11 1.52 -24.43
N GLN A 53 20.31 0.81 -25.24
CA GLN A 53 19.82 1.33 -26.50
C GLN A 53 18.32 1.61 -26.39
N VAL A 54 17.91 2.83 -26.63
CA VAL A 54 16.50 3.25 -26.55
C VAL A 54 16.13 4.00 -27.83
N PHE A 55 14.96 3.73 -28.38
CA PHE A 55 14.37 4.54 -29.42
C PHE A 55 13.33 5.48 -28.81
N LEU A 56 13.49 6.78 -29.03
CA LEU A 56 12.67 7.86 -28.48
C LEU A 56 11.83 8.47 -29.61
N THR A 57 10.50 8.43 -29.47
CA THR A 57 9.59 8.97 -30.48
C THR A 57 9.11 10.38 -30.12
N PHE A 58 9.04 11.29 -31.12
CA PHE A 58 8.58 12.65 -30.89
C PHE A 58 7.12 12.72 -30.46
N ASP A 59 6.25 11.88 -31.03
CA ASP A 59 4.85 11.82 -30.66
C ASP A 59 4.67 11.41 -29.18
N ARG A 60 5.52 10.48 -28.70
CA ARG A 60 5.46 10.05 -27.31
C ARG A 60 5.92 11.13 -26.34
N ILE A 61 6.98 11.86 -26.70
CA ILE A 61 7.43 13.04 -25.93
C ILE A 61 6.29 14.04 -25.81
N ASN A 62 5.75 14.47 -26.93
CA ASN A 62 4.72 15.50 -26.97
C ASN A 62 3.43 15.06 -26.25
N SER A 63 3.04 13.79 -26.39
CA SER A 63 1.83 13.28 -25.73
C SER A 63 1.96 13.13 -24.23
N LEU A 64 3.15 12.79 -23.71
CA LEU A 64 3.40 12.65 -22.28
C LEU A 64 3.63 14.00 -21.60
N ILE A 65 4.38 14.89 -22.24
CA ILE A 65 4.68 16.23 -21.71
C ILE A 65 3.47 17.15 -21.88
N GLY A 66 2.65 16.91 -22.90
CA GLY A 66 1.48 17.74 -23.23
C GLY A 66 1.82 19.03 -24.00
N GLN A 67 3.09 19.19 -24.39
CA GLN A 67 3.60 20.34 -25.12
C GLN A 67 4.68 19.88 -26.12
N GLU A 68 4.76 20.52 -27.28
CA GLU A 68 5.82 20.26 -28.23
C GLU A 68 7.13 20.96 -27.80
N ILE A 69 8.21 20.16 -27.70
CA ILE A 69 9.55 20.68 -27.45
C ILE A 69 10.37 20.54 -28.73
N GLN A 70 11.03 21.62 -29.12
CA GLN A 70 11.87 21.65 -30.36
C GLN A 70 12.95 20.56 -30.30
N PRO A 71 13.17 19.79 -31.39
CA PRO A 71 14.14 18.70 -31.41
C PRO A 71 15.57 19.11 -31.03
N GLU A 72 15.98 20.34 -31.33
CA GLU A 72 17.29 20.89 -31.01
C GLU A 72 17.46 21.07 -29.49
N ILE A 73 16.40 21.48 -28.78
CA ILE A 73 16.40 21.60 -27.34
C ILE A 73 16.52 20.20 -26.73
N ILE A 74 15.77 19.23 -27.24
CA ILE A 74 15.82 17.82 -26.77
C ILE A 74 17.24 17.28 -26.94
N LYS A 75 17.87 17.46 -28.12
CA LYS A 75 19.25 17.03 -28.38
C LYS A 75 20.26 17.67 -27.43
N SER A 76 20.10 18.98 -27.17
CA SER A 76 20.97 19.69 -26.22
C SER A 76 20.83 19.15 -24.80
N ILE A 77 19.61 18.86 -24.35
CA ILE A 77 19.33 18.26 -23.06
C ILE A 77 19.99 16.87 -22.99
N LEU A 78 19.74 15.99 -23.96
CA LEU A 78 20.31 14.66 -24.00
C LEU A 78 21.84 14.68 -23.96
N ALA A 79 22.46 15.58 -24.72
CA ALA A 79 23.92 15.76 -24.71
C ALA A 79 24.43 16.20 -23.32
N SER A 80 23.72 17.08 -22.61
CA SER A 80 24.09 17.52 -21.27
C SER A 80 23.99 16.39 -20.21
N LEU A 81 23.27 15.32 -20.53
CA LEU A 81 23.08 14.12 -19.70
C LEU A 81 23.97 12.95 -20.14
N ASP A 82 24.96 13.19 -21.01
CA ASP A 82 25.84 12.18 -21.64
C ASP A 82 25.09 11.12 -22.45
N ILE A 83 23.83 11.36 -22.84
CA ILE A 83 23.06 10.48 -23.72
C ILE A 83 23.41 10.81 -25.15
N ARG A 84 23.92 9.82 -25.88
CA ARG A 84 24.33 10.01 -27.29
C ARG A 84 23.16 9.75 -28.22
N VAL A 85 22.94 10.69 -29.16
CA VAL A 85 22.01 10.53 -30.28
C VAL A 85 22.74 9.83 -31.41
N ASN A 86 22.34 8.62 -31.79
CA ASN A 86 23.00 7.84 -32.85
C ASN A 86 22.47 8.18 -34.23
N ASN A 87 21.14 8.25 -34.34
CA ASN A 87 20.44 8.56 -35.59
C ASN A 87 19.16 9.35 -35.29
N VAL A 88 18.74 10.13 -36.24
CA VAL A 88 17.49 10.91 -36.17
C VAL A 88 16.67 10.58 -37.42
N THR A 89 15.39 10.27 -37.20
CA THR A 89 14.39 10.05 -38.24
C THR A 89 13.29 11.09 -38.13
N GLU A 90 12.33 11.11 -39.04
CA GLU A 90 11.15 11.99 -38.97
C GLU A 90 10.27 11.66 -37.74
N SER A 91 10.24 10.40 -37.28
CA SER A 91 9.40 9.94 -36.16
C SER A 91 10.08 9.93 -34.81
N GLY A 92 11.42 10.02 -34.75
CA GLY A 92 12.16 9.93 -33.51
C GLY A 92 13.66 9.80 -33.65
N MET A 93 14.32 9.42 -32.58
CA MET A 93 15.77 9.28 -32.51
C MET A 93 16.22 8.03 -31.77
N GLY A 94 17.27 7.38 -32.26
CA GLY A 94 17.95 6.28 -31.57
C GLY A 94 18.97 6.83 -30.59
N LEU A 95 18.97 6.33 -29.37
CA LEU A 95 19.80 6.80 -28.26
C LEU A 95 20.69 5.69 -27.72
N THR A 96 21.90 6.07 -27.31
CA THR A 96 22.78 5.26 -26.48
C THR A 96 22.92 5.91 -25.11
N ILE A 97 22.47 5.23 -24.08
CA ILE A 97 22.44 5.71 -22.71
C ILE A 97 23.57 5.02 -21.94
N PRO A 98 24.47 5.77 -21.28
CA PRO A 98 25.59 5.17 -20.55
C PRO A 98 25.14 4.18 -19.48
N ALA A 99 25.89 3.10 -19.32
CA ALA A 99 25.58 2.01 -18.37
C ALA A 99 25.46 2.47 -16.90
N TYR A 100 26.05 3.61 -16.53
CA TYR A 100 25.95 4.14 -15.16
C TYR A 100 24.59 4.78 -14.86
N ARG A 101 23.78 5.07 -15.88
CA ARG A 101 22.39 5.52 -15.71
C ARG A 101 21.47 4.30 -15.59
N VAL A 102 21.55 3.63 -14.45
CA VAL A 102 20.87 2.34 -14.20
C VAL A 102 19.34 2.44 -14.18
N ASP A 103 18.81 3.63 -13.97
CA ASP A 103 17.39 3.99 -13.89
C ASP A 103 16.79 4.44 -15.22
N VAL A 104 17.63 4.73 -16.25
CA VAL A 104 17.20 5.25 -17.55
C VAL A 104 17.34 4.18 -18.61
N GLN A 105 16.37 3.29 -18.72
CA GLN A 105 16.43 2.13 -19.63
C GLN A 105 15.29 2.08 -20.65
N ARG A 106 14.24 2.89 -20.48
CA ARG A 106 13.05 2.91 -21.31
C ARG A 106 12.81 4.30 -21.90
N GLU A 107 12.02 4.38 -22.94
CA GLU A 107 11.61 5.63 -23.57
C GLU A 107 11.03 6.64 -22.55
N VAL A 108 10.17 6.16 -21.65
CA VAL A 108 9.53 7.01 -20.62
C VAL A 108 10.54 7.59 -19.62
N ASP A 109 11.57 6.83 -19.29
CA ASP A 109 12.63 7.29 -18.38
C ASP A 109 13.44 8.44 -19.03
N VAL A 110 13.69 8.33 -20.34
CA VAL A 110 14.35 9.42 -21.11
C VAL A 110 13.47 10.66 -21.17
N ILE A 111 12.15 10.50 -21.36
CA ILE A 111 11.22 11.64 -21.38
C ILE A 111 11.18 12.33 -20.03
N GLU A 112 11.22 11.59 -18.93
CA GLU A 112 11.33 12.14 -17.58
C GLU A 112 12.60 12.99 -17.42
N GLU A 113 13.76 12.50 -17.87
CA GLU A 113 15.01 13.22 -17.83
C GLU A 113 14.98 14.51 -18.70
N ILE A 114 14.38 14.44 -19.88
CA ILE A 114 14.16 15.62 -20.72
C ILE A 114 13.32 16.67 -19.97
N LEU A 115 12.21 16.25 -19.39
CA LEU A 115 11.30 17.14 -18.68
C LEU A 115 11.93 17.74 -17.42
N ARG A 116 12.75 16.94 -16.70
CA ARG A 116 13.47 17.38 -15.51
C ARG A 116 14.47 18.52 -15.85
N VAL A 117 15.18 18.42 -16.96
CA VAL A 117 16.14 19.44 -17.38
C VAL A 117 15.44 20.63 -18.06
N TYR A 118 14.42 20.37 -18.88
CA TYR A 118 13.59 21.40 -19.48
C TYR A 118 12.90 22.27 -18.43
N GLY A 119 12.45 21.64 -17.34
CA GLY A 119 11.78 22.25 -16.21
C GLY A 119 10.26 22.12 -16.27
N TYR A 120 9.68 21.50 -15.25
CA TYR A 120 8.24 21.29 -15.13
C TYR A 120 7.42 22.58 -15.22
N ASN A 121 7.95 23.68 -14.69
CA ASN A 121 7.28 24.98 -14.70
C ASN A 121 7.25 25.66 -16.08
N ASN A 122 8.00 25.14 -17.04
CA ASN A 122 8.02 25.65 -18.41
C ASN A 122 6.97 24.99 -19.31
N VAL A 123 6.24 23.99 -18.77
CA VAL A 123 5.14 23.34 -19.46
C VAL A 123 3.85 24.13 -19.20
N GLU A 124 3.23 24.63 -20.26
CA GLU A 124 1.98 25.38 -20.17
C GLU A 124 0.79 24.46 -19.84
N PHE A 125 -0.06 24.88 -18.90
CA PHE A 125 -1.29 24.17 -18.61
C PHE A 125 -2.31 24.40 -19.71
N ASN A 126 -2.87 23.32 -20.22
CA ASN A 126 -3.96 23.39 -21.19
C ASN A 126 -5.24 23.85 -20.47
N GLU A 127 -5.85 24.94 -20.90
CA GLU A 127 -7.10 25.46 -20.31
C GLU A 127 -8.31 24.53 -20.57
N LYS A 128 -8.19 23.61 -21.53
CA LYS A 128 -9.26 22.68 -21.89
C LYS A 128 -8.92 21.26 -21.46
N LEU A 129 -9.70 20.71 -20.54
CA LEU A 129 -9.65 19.28 -20.20
C LEU A 129 -10.50 18.48 -21.22
N ASN A 130 -9.86 17.68 -22.05
CA ASN A 130 -10.53 16.71 -22.91
C ASN A 130 -10.51 15.34 -22.20
N ALA A 131 -11.62 14.96 -21.59
CA ALA A 131 -11.75 13.67 -20.92
C ALA A 131 -13.00 12.94 -21.41
N SER A 132 -12.90 11.64 -21.60
CA SER A 132 -14.05 10.77 -21.77
C SER A 132 -14.69 10.53 -20.42
N ILE A 133 -15.88 11.08 -20.17
CA ILE A 133 -16.62 10.85 -18.94
C ILE A 133 -17.46 9.60 -19.13
N SER A 134 -17.19 8.55 -18.37
CA SER A 134 -18.07 7.38 -18.31
C SER A 134 -19.29 7.73 -17.45
N ASN A 135 -20.48 7.75 -18.09
CA ASN A 135 -21.76 7.97 -17.41
C ASN A 135 -22.32 6.71 -16.69
N SER A 136 -21.51 5.67 -16.50
CA SER A 136 -21.95 4.54 -15.71
C SER A 136 -22.07 5.00 -14.25
N SER A 137 -23.29 5.04 -13.72
CA SER A 137 -23.56 5.21 -12.29
C SER A 137 -23.05 3.98 -11.55
N ARG A 138 -21.74 3.87 -11.34
CA ARG A 138 -21.19 2.91 -10.41
C ARG A 138 -21.55 3.35 -9.01
N PHE A 139 -22.16 2.43 -8.27
CA PHE A 139 -22.35 2.61 -6.85
C PHE A 139 -20.96 2.73 -6.19
N GLU A 140 -20.66 3.90 -5.65
CA GLU A 140 -19.34 4.15 -5.07
C GLU A 140 -19.32 3.64 -3.63
N ASP A 141 -18.49 2.63 -3.35
CA ASP A 141 -18.36 2.00 -2.05
C ASP A 141 -18.17 2.99 -0.90
N TYR A 142 -17.41 4.07 -1.13
CA TYR A 142 -17.13 5.07 -0.11
C TYR A 142 -18.39 5.83 0.33
N ARG A 143 -19.36 6.04 -0.55
CA ARG A 143 -20.63 6.68 -0.19
C ARG A 143 -21.43 5.81 0.77
N LEU A 144 -21.44 4.51 0.54
CA LEU A 144 -22.08 3.55 1.44
C LEU A 144 -21.39 3.56 2.80
N GLN A 145 -20.06 3.50 2.80
CA GLN A 145 -19.29 3.53 4.04
C GLN A 145 -19.56 4.81 4.82
N ASN A 146 -19.57 5.98 4.18
CA ASN A 146 -19.85 7.27 4.83
C ASN A 146 -21.26 7.29 5.44
N ILE A 147 -22.29 6.82 4.72
CA ILE A 147 -23.67 6.78 5.24
C ILE A 147 -23.75 5.92 6.51
N ILE A 148 -23.06 4.78 6.54
CA ILE A 148 -23.02 3.89 7.70
C ILE A 148 -22.17 4.51 8.83
N ALA A 149 -21.00 5.06 8.49
CA ALA A 149 -20.13 5.71 9.45
C ALA A 149 -20.82 6.87 10.17
N ASP A 150 -21.49 7.76 9.44
CA ASP A 150 -22.24 8.88 10.02
C ASP A 150 -23.32 8.41 11.00
N GLN A 151 -24.01 7.32 10.67
CA GLN A 151 -24.99 6.71 11.56
C GLN A 151 -24.35 6.15 12.83
N LEU A 152 -23.24 5.40 12.70
CA LEU A 152 -22.54 4.80 13.82
C LEU A 152 -21.91 5.87 14.73
N VAL A 153 -21.31 6.89 14.15
CA VAL A 153 -20.78 8.05 14.90
C VAL A 153 -21.91 8.77 15.64
N GLY A 154 -23.07 8.96 15.01
CA GLY A 154 -24.27 9.51 15.65
C GLY A 154 -24.79 8.65 16.81
N GLN A 155 -24.49 7.35 16.84
CA GLN A 155 -24.79 6.43 17.96
C GLN A 155 -23.66 6.38 19.01
N GLY A 156 -22.60 7.15 18.83
CA GLY A 156 -21.46 7.26 19.74
C GLY A 156 -20.41 6.16 19.55
N PHE A 157 -20.31 5.59 18.35
CA PHE A 157 -19.19 4.75 17.97
C PHE A 157 -18.02 5.58 17.48
N TYR A 158 -16.81 5.08 17.68
CA TYR A 158 -15.56 5.62 17.14
C TYR A 158 -15.03 4.70 16.05
N GLU A 159 -14.63 5.28 14.93
CA GLU A 159 -13.97 4.52 13.87
C GLU A 159 -12.55 4.14 14.29
N THR A 160 -12.19 2.89 14.02
CA THR A 160 -10.84 2.38 14.17
C THR A 160 -10.32 1.91 12.83
N MET A 161 -9.01 1.98 12.65
CA MET A 161 -8.33 1.50 11.47
C MET A 161 -7.08 0.74 11.92
N ALA A 162 -7.23 -0.59 12.00
CA ALA A 162 -6.14 -1.46 12.41
C ALA A 162 -5.27 -1.90 11.22
N ASN A 163 -4.06 -2.39 11.53
CA ASN A 163 -3.18 -2.97 10.55
C ASN A 163 -3.82 -4.23 9.92
N SER A 164 -3.63 -4.40 8.62
CA SER A 164 -4.02 -5.63 7.91
C SER A 164 -3.07 -6.80 8.18
N LEU A 165 -1.86 -6.54 8.67
CA LEU A 165 -0.90 -7.56 9.07
C LEU A 165 -1.11 -7.92 10.54
N THR A 166 -0.95 -9.20 10.86
CA THR A 166 -1.17 -9.77 12.19
C THR A 166 -0.27 -10.98 12.45
N THR A 167 -0.34 -11.52 13.66
CA THR A 167 0.36 -12.75 14.04
C THR A 167 -0.36 -13.99 13.49
N LYS A 168 0.40 -15.07 13.27
CA LYS A 168 -0.14 -16.38 12.91
C LYS A 168 -0.94 -17.02 14.04
N ASP A 169 -0.64 -16.69 15.30
CA ASP A 169 -1.18 -17.36 16.48
C ASP A 169 -2.70 -17.21 16.63
N TYR A 170 -3.30 -16.19 16.01
CA TYR A 170 -4.75 -16.00 16.08
C TYR A 170 -5.57 -17.10 15.41
N VAL A 171 -4.96 -17.88 14.51
CA VAL A 171 -5.63 -19.03 13.88
C VAL A 171 -5.98 -20.11 14.93
N GLU A 172 -5.17 -20.24 16.00
CA GLU A 172 -5.40 -21.23 17.04
C GLU A 172 -6.59 -20.89 17.95
N LEU A 173 -7.07 -19.65 17.91
CA LEU A 173 -8.15 -19.17 18.78
C LEU A 173 -9.55 -19.44 18.25
N SER A 174 -9.70 -19.92 17.02
CA SER A 174 -11.01 -20.17 16.41
C SER A 174 -10.92 -21.22 15.30
N ASP A 175 -11.79 -22.23 15.35
CA ASP A 175 -11.93 -23.26 14.33
C ASP A 175 -12.39 -22.69 12.97
N GLY A 176 -12.95 -21.47 12.99
CA GLY A 176 -13.35 -20.73 11.78
C GLY A 176 -12.19 -20.14 10.99
N LEU A 177 -10.98 -20.13 11.55
CA LEU A 177 -9.75 -19.67 10.92
C LEU A 177 -8.88 -20.89 10.58
N GLN A 178 -8.16 -20.83 9.48
CA GLN A 178 -7.32 -21.95 9.05
C GLN A 178 -5.93 -21.48 8.67
N GLU A 179 -4.91 -22.13 9.18
CA GLU A 179 -3.52 -21.83 8.87
C GLU A 179 -3.23 -21.94 7.37
N THR A 180 -3.87 -22.91 6.69
CA THR A 180 -3.75 -23.11 5.24
C THR A 180 -4.31 -21.96 4.41
N HIS A 181 -5.12 -21.09 5.00
CA HIS A 181 -5.68 -19.91 4.36
C HIS A 181 -4.90 -18.62 4.66
N ASN A 182 -3.76 -18.71 5.38
CA ASN A 182 -2.95 -17.54 5.66
C ASN A 182 -2.28 -17.01 4.38
N VAL A 183 -2.40 -15.70 4.17
CA VAL A 183 -1.59 -14.98 3.19
C VAL A 183 -0.30 -14.54 3.88
N GLU A 184 0.76 -15.28 3.66
CA GLU A 184 2.05 -15.04 4.32
C GLU A 184 2.84 -13.90 3.68
N MET A 185 3.52 -13.12 4.52
CA MET A 185 4.45 -12.08 4.08
C MET A 185 5.81 -12.69 3.75
N LEU A 186 6.37 -12.33 2.60
CA LEU A 186 7.67 -12.83 2.14
C LEU A 186 8.81 -12.43 3.09
N ASN A 187 8.80 -11.18 3.57
CA ASN A 187 9.81 -10.60 4.46
C ASN A 187 9.11 -9.81 5.58
N PRO A 188 8.53 -10.45 6.61
CA PRO A 188 7.85 -9.74 7.68
C PRO A 188 8.85 -8.96 8.53
N LEU A 189 8.46 -7.75 8.97
CA LEU A 189 9.26 -6.91 9.87
C LEU A 189 9.36 -7.52 11.29
N SER A 190 8.34 -8.26 11.72
CA SER A 190 8.30 -9.00 12.98
C SER A 190 7.38 -10.21 12.83
N GLN A 191 7.44 -11.15 13.77
CA GLN A 191 6.52 -12.31 13.81
C GLN A 191 5.07 -11.86 14.05
N ASP A 192 4.86 -10.76 14.77
CA ASP A 192 3.54 -10.18 15.01
C ASP A 192 2.86 -9.63 13.74
N LEU A 193 3.62 -9.49 12.65
CA LEU A 193 3.17 -8.97 11.36
C LEU A 193 3.46 -9.95 10.21
N ALA A 194 3.40 -11.25 10.50
CA ALA A 194 3.82 -12.30 9.57
C ALA A 194 2.77 -12.67 8.53
N VAL A 195 1.49 -12.43 8.79
CA VAL A 195 0.38 -12.81 7.89
C VAL A 195 -0.64 -11.70 7.75
N MET A 196 -1.42 -11.75 6.67
CA MET A 196 -2.60 -10.89 6.54
C MET A 196 -3.79 -11.47 7.31
N ARG A 197 -4.56 -10.60 7.96
CA ARG A 197 -5.66 -10.97 8.86
C ARG A 197 -6.80 -11.68 8.12
N GLN A 198 -7.27 -12.80 8.67
CA GLN A 198 -8.48 -13.50 8.24
C GLN A 198 -9.74 -12.99 8.96
N SER A 199 -9.58 -12.18 10.02
CA SER A 199 -10.69 -11.60 10.80
C SER A 199 -10.33 -10.20 11.28
N LEU A 200 -11.33 -9.32 11.43
CA LEU A 200 -11.19 -8.00 12.06
C LEU A 200 -11.32 -8.06 13.59
N LEU A 201 -11.70 -9.21 14.14
CA LEU A 201 -11.99 -9.38 15.57
C LEU A 201 -10.77 -9.08 16.44
N PHE A 202 -9.64 -9.73 16.13
CA PHE A 202 -8.47 -9.72 17.03
C PHE A 202 -7.83 -8.35 17.14
N SER A 203 -7.63 -7.66 16.03
CA SER A 203 -7.14 -6.27 16.03
C SER A 203 -8.07 -5.32 16.78
N GLY A 204 -9.38 -5.56 16.69
CA GLY A 204 -10.37 -4.82 17.48
C GLY A 204 -10.32 -5.15 18.96
N LEU A 205 -10.08 -6.42 19.36
CA LEU A 205 -9.87 -6.82 20.76
C LEU A 205 -8.59 -6.22 21.33
N GLU A 206 -7.51 -6.17 20.56
CA GLU A 206 -6.27 -5.48 20.93
C GLU A 206 -6.53 -3.99 21.22
N ALA A 207 -7.30 -3.32 20.35
CA ALA A 207 -7.68 -1.93 20.55
C ALA A 207 -8.51 -1.74 21.84
N ILE A 208 -9.42 -2.67 22.14
CA ILE A 208 -10.17 -2.68 23.41
C ILE A 208 -9.23 -2.86 24.59
N ALA A 209 -8.37 -3.88 24.57
CA ALA A 209 -7.41 -4.16 25.65
C ALA A 209 -6.48 -2.96 25.89
N TYR A 210 -5.98 -2.33 24.82
CA TYR A 210 -5.17 -1.11 24.90
C TYR A 210 -5.88 0.02 25.66
N ASN A 211 -7.17 0.22 25.38
CA ASN A 211 -7.97 1.27 26.02
C ASN A 211 -8.34 0.92 27.46
N LEU A 212 -8.71 -0.33 27.75
CA LEU A 212 -8.99 -0.81 29.10
C LEU A 212 -7.79 -0.62 30.03
N ASN A 213 -6.57 -0.91 29.57
CA ASN A 213 -5.33 -0.67 30.32
C ASN A 213 -5.08 0.82 30.65
N ARG A 214 -5.79 1.73 29.93
CA ARG A 214 -5.78 3.17 30.17
C ARG A 214 -7.03 3.69 30.88
N ARG A 215 -7.81 2.77 31.47
CA ARG A 215 -9.05 3.06 32.21
C ARG A 215 -10.20 3.62 31.36
N ASN A 216 -10.13 3.45 30.03
CA ASN A 216 -11.25 3.75 29.14
C ASN A 216 -12.10 2.49 28.99
N ASN A 217 -13.14 2.35 29.81
CA ASN A 217 -13.90 1.10 29.92
C ASN A 217 -15.14 1.07 29.01
N ASN A 218 -15.67 2.21 28.60
CA ASN A 218 -16.93 2.32 27.85
C ASN A 218 -16.60 2.59 26.38
N LEU A 219 -16.46 1.52 25.61
CA LEU A 219 -15.97 1.56 24.25
C LEU A 219 -17.01 1.08 23.26
N LYS A 220 -17.13 1.81 22.15
CA LYS A 220 -17.93 1.44 20.98
C LYS A 220 -17.08 1.73 19.76
N PHE A 221 -16.56 0.70 19.14
CA PHE A 221 -15.70 0.81 17.97
C PHE A 221 -16.37 0.23 16.74
N PHE A 222 -16.08 0.79 15.60
CA PHE A 222 -16.37 0.19 14.30
C PHE A 222 -15.16 0.29 13.38
N GLU A 223 -15.02 -0.67 12.46
CA GLU A 223 -13.98 -0.69 11.46
C GLU A 223 -14.53 -1.19 10.14
N PHE A 224 -14.35 -0.42 9.07
CA PHE A 224 -14.43 -0.92 7.70
C PHE A 224 -13.09 -1.49 7.32
N GLY A 225 -12.99 -2.79 7.17
CA GLY A 225 -11.74 -3.45 6.87
C GLY A 225 -11.90 -4.58 5.86
N LYS A 226 -10.77 -5.15 5.48
CA LYS A 226 -10.72 -6.34 4.64
C LYS A 226 -10.15 -7.51 5.41
N THR A 227 -10.59 -8.71 5.05
CA THR A 227 -9.96 -9.97 5.39
C THR A 227 -9.35 -10.59 4.14
N TYR A 228 -8.33 -11.41 4.33
CA TYR A 228 -7.52 -11.95 3.25
C TYR A 228 -7.38 -13.46 3.44
N HIS A 229 -7.54 -14.19 2.35
CA HIS A 229 -7.49 -15.64 2.38
C HIS A 229 -6.72 -16.16 1.15
N ASP A 230 -5.92 -17.19 1.35
CA ASP A 230 -5.24 -17.92 0.28
C ASP A 230 -5.93 -19.28 0.10
N PHE A 231 -6.69 -19.43 -0.98
CA PHE A 231 -7.39 -20.66 -1.32
C PHE A 231 -6.69 -21.37 -2.47
N PRO A 232 -6.92 -22.66 -2.67
CA PRO A 232 -6.42 -23.37 -3.86
C PRO A 232 -6.86 -22.75 -5.19
N SER A 233 -7.99 -22.02 -5.20
CA SER A 233 -8.51 -21.26 -6.33
C SER A 233 -7.83 -19.92 -6.57
N GLY A 234 -7.06 -19.43 -5.60
CA GLY A 234 -6.41 -18.12 -5.62
C GLY A 234 -6.67 -17.30 -4.36
N ARG A 235 -6.07 -16.13 -4.29
CA ARG A 235 -6.21 -15.21 -3.17
C ARG A 235 -7.50 -14.41 -3.27
N GLU A 236 -8.19 -14.29 -2.15
CA GLU A 236 -9.45 -13.56 -2.05
C GLU A 236 -9.40 -12.48 -0.97
N GLU A 237 -10.02 -11.34 -1.26
CA GLU A 237 -10.24 -10.24 -0.32
C GLU A 237 -11.73 -10.05 -0.08
N HIS A 238 -12.13 -9.97 1.19
CA HIS A 238 -13.52 -9.70 1.56
C HIS A 238 -13.62 -8.42 2.39
N LYS A 239 -14.56 -7.55 2.03
CA LYS A 239 -14.86 -6.32 2.79
C LYS A 239 -15.84 -6.62 3.91
N HIS A 240 -15.56 -6.10 5.10
CA HIS A 240 -16.36 -6.28 6.29
C HIS A 240 -16.57 -4.95 7.03
N LEU A 241 -17.65 -4.90 7.78
CA LEU A 241 -17.85 -3.93 8.86
C LEU A 241 -17.83 -4.72 10.18
N SER A 242 -16.91 -4.36 11.07
CA SER A 242 -16.84 -4.88 12.43
C SER A 242 -17.39 -3.85 13.42
N LEU A 243 -18.16 -4.30 14.41
CA LEU A 243 -18.63 -3.50 15.53
C LEU A 243 -18.18 -4.18 16.83
N LEU A 244 -17.53 -3.42 17.70
CA LEU A 244 -17.08 -3.92 19.01
C LEU A 244 -17.61 -2.99 20.10
N ILE A 245 -18.16 -3.57 21.14
CA ILE A 245 -18.78 -2.85 22.25
C ILE A 245 -18.27 -3.45 23.57
N SER A 246 -17.81 -2.58 24.47
CA SER A 246 -17.37 -2.95 25.81
C SER A 246 -17.86 -1.93 26.82
N GLY A 247 -18.12 -2.38 28.06
CA GLY A 247 -18.53 -1.51 29.17
C GLY A 247 -19.98 -1.08 29.17
N ASN A 248 -20.25 0.17 29.49
CA ASN A 248 -21.60 0.72 29.64
C ASN A 248 -22.11 1.34 28.32
N ARG A 249 -23.45 1.39 28.16
CA ARG A 249 -24.11 2.00 26.99
C ARG A 249 -23.82 3.49 26.85
N SER A 250 -23.67 4.17 27.99
CA SER A 250 -23.39 5.61 28.06
C SER A 250 -22.40 5.91 29.18
N ALA A 251 -21.74 7.06 29.09
CA ALA A 251 -20.94 7.58 30.19
C ALA A 251 -21.81 7.76 31.45
N GLU A 252 -21.17 7.69 32.61
CA GLU A 252 -21.83 7.94 33.89
C GLU A 252 -22.43 9.35 33.92
N ARG A 253 -23.69 9.44 34.39
CA ARG A 253 -24.46 10.71 34.43
C ARG A 253 -25.15 10.82 35.79
N TRP A 254 -25.28 12.04 36.25
CA TRP A 254 -25.97 12.35 37.53
C TRP A 254 -27.46 11.97 37.52
N ASN A 255 -28.09 11.93 36.35
CA ASN A 255 -29.53 11.73 36.16
C ASN A 255 -29.91 10.32 35.64
N ALA A 256 -28.95 9.40 35.50
CA ALA A 256 -29.21 8.06 35.00
C ALA A 256 -28.26 7.07 35.63
N LEU A 257 -28.79 5.92 36.04
CA LEU A 257 -27.97 4.78 36.49
C LEU A 257 -27.14 4.22 35.29
N PRO A 258 -25.90 3.83 35.55
CA PRO A 258 -25.08 3.21 34.53
C PRO A 258 -25.69 1.88 34.08
N ALA A 259 -25.96 1.72 32.81
CA ALA A 259 -26.45 0.49 32.22
C ALA A 259 -25.36 -0.15 31.37
N LYS A 260 -25.03 -1.41 31.63
CA LYS A 260 -24.08 -2.18 30.84
C LYS A 260 -24.60 -2.37 29.43
N SER A 261 -23.68 -2.38 28.49
CA SER A 261 -23.96 -2.86 27.13
C SER A 261 -24.27 -4.36 27.19
N ASP A 262 -25.34 -4.75 26.57
CA ASP A 262 -25.80 -6.12 26.51
C ASP A 262 -25.96 -6.60 25.07
N PHE A 263 -26.32 -7.85 24.92
CA PHE A 263 -26.60 -8.47 23.63
C PHE A 263 -27.65 -7.71 22.80
N PHE A 264 -28.72 -7.21 23.47
CA PHE A 264 -29.80 -6.50 22.80
C PHE A 264 -29.40 -5.11 22.33
N PHE A 265 -28.50 -4.46 23.06
CA PHE A 265 -27.93 -3.19 22.63
C PHE A 265 -27.10 -3.36 21.33
N SER A 266 -26.26 -4.40 21.28
CA SER A 266 -25.50 -4.76 20.08
C SER A 266 -26.43 -5.07 18.90
N LYS A 267 -27.46 -5.89 19.16
CA LYS A 267 -28.50 -6.23 18.17
C LYS A 267 -29.19 -4.98 17.63
N GLY A 268 -29.56 -4.03 18.49
CA GLY A 268 -30.20 -2.78 18.08
C GLY A 268 -29.33 -1.94 17.16
N SER A 269 -28.03 -1.81 17.47
CA SER A 269 -27.07 -1.10 16.63
C SER A 269 -26.92 -1.74 15.25
N ILE A 270 -26.82 -3.07 15.20
CA ILE A 270 -26.71 -3.83 13.96
C ILE A 270 -27.97 -3.70 13.09
N VAL A 271 -29.16 -3.87 13.71
CA VAL A 271 -30.44 -3.77 13.01
C VAL A 271 -30.60 -2.36 12.41
N ALA A 272 -30.25 -1.32 13.15
CA ALA A 272 -30.29 0.06 12.64
C ALA A 272 -29.42 0.27 11.39
N VAL A 273 -28.22 -0.36 11.33
CA VAL A 273 -27.37 -0.34 10.14
C VAL A 273 -28.05 -1.11 8.97
N LEU A 274 -28.60 -2.27 9.24
CA LEU A 274 -29.25 -3.09 8.21
C LEU A 274 -30.50 -2.40 7.63
N GLU A 275 -31.32 -1.76 8.49
CA GLU A 275 -32.48 -0.98 8.07
C GLU A 275 -32.05 0.24 7.23
N LYS A 276 -30.96 0.91 7.59
CA LYS A 276 -30.41 2.02 6.79
C LYS A 276 -30.00 1.55 5.38
N LEU A 277 -29.57 0.29 5.25
CA LEU A 277 -29.26 -0.34 3.98
C LEU A 277 -30.48 -0.87 3.23
N GLY A 278 -31.70 -0.68 3.77
CA GLY A 278 -32.96 -1.17 3.18
C GLY A 278 -33.17 -2.68 3.33
N LEU A 279 -32.46 -3.32 4.28
CA LEU A 279 -32.60 -4.75 4.56
C LEU A 279 -33.63 -4.98 5.67
N ASN A 280 -34.92 -5.08 5.30
CA ASN A 280 -36.04 -5.14 6.25
C ASN A 280 -36.53 -6.58 6.55
N GLN A 281 -36.20 -7.56 5.70
CA GLN A 281 -36.63 -8.96 5.88
C GLN A 281 -35.47 -9.77 6.45
N LEU A 282 -35.33 -9.70 7.78
CA LEU A 282 -34.22 -10.32 8.49
C LEU A 282 -34.69 -11.66 9.11
N LYS A 283 -33.90 -12.72 8.87
CA LYS A 283 -34.06 -14.01 9.53
C LYS A 283 -32.93 -14.20 10.56
N TYR A 284 -33.31 -14.54 11.78
CA TYR A 284 -32.39 -14.80 12.88
C TYR A 284 -32.26 -16.29 13.12
N THR A 285 -31.04 -16.77 13.27
CA THR A 285 -30.73 -18.16 13.65
C THR A 285 -29.59 -18.16 14.67
N PRO A 286 -29.51 -19.14 15.58
CA PRO A 286 -28.31 -19.28 16.42
C PRO A 286 -27.06 -19.32 15.56
N THR A 287 -26.00 -18.65 16.00
CA THR A 287 -24.71 -18.70 15.29
C THR A 287 -24.02 -20.05 15.51
N THR A 288 -23.31 -20.51 14.50
CA THR A 288 -22.41 -21.67 14.58
C THR A 288 -20.96 -21.29 14.87
N SER A 289 -20.68 -19.99 15.02
CA SER A 289 -19.33 -19.51 15.29
C SER A 289 -18.88 -19.91 16.70
N ASP A 290 -17.70 -20.47 16.79
CA ASP A 290 -17.05 -20.86 18.04
C ASP A 290 -16.50 -19.67 18.85
N ILE A 291 -16.45 -18.49 18.26
CA ILE A 291 -16.00 -17.23 18.86
C ILE A 291 -16.94 -16.75 19.97
N PHE A 292 -18.24 -17.01 19.81
CA PHE A 292 -19.26 -16.49 20.72
C PHE A 292 -19.72 -17.53 21.76
N SER A 293 -19.90 -17.08 22.99
CA SER A 293 -20.59 -17.87 24.02
C SER A 293 -22.10 -17.91 23.78
N GLU A 294 -22.65 -16.77 23.33
CA GLU A 294 -24.04 -16.60 22.91
C GLU A 294 -24.03 -15.70 21.67
N GLY A 295 -24.75 -16.10 20.64
CA GLY A 295 -24.77 -15.32 19.42
C GLY A 295 -25.86 -15.70 18.44
N LEU A 296 -26.09 -14.81 17.48
CA LEU A 296 -27.02 -14.97 16.38
C LEU A 296 -26.35 -14.67 15.05
N SER A 297 -26.79 -15.40 14.05
CA SER A 297 -26.57 -15.06 12.63
C SER A 297 -27.79 -14.37 12.07
N ILE A 298 -27.59 -13.30 11.31
CA ILE A 298 -28.67 -12.63 10.57
C ILE A 298 -28.49 -12.92 9.09
N SER A 299 -29.57 -13.36 8.47
CA SER A 299 -29.64 -13.54 7.03
C SER A 299 -30.66 -12.61 6.40
N ALA A 300 -30.29 -12.03 5.24
CA ALA A 300 -31.16 -11.23 4.38
C ALA A 300 -31.21 -11.86 2.99
N ARG A 301 -32.39 -11.99 2.38
CA ARG A 301 -32.57 -12.59 1.04
C ARG A 301 -31.82 -13.93 0.84
N LYS A 302 -31.87 -14.82 1.87
CA LYS A 302 -31.21 -16.13 1.91
C LYS A 302 -29.67 -16.13 2.00
N LYS A 303 -29.04 -14.97 2.14
CA LYS A 303 -27.60 -14.86 2.40
C LYS A 303 -27.36 -14.45 3.84
N LYS A 304 -26.40 -15.11 4.50
CA LYS A 304 -25.91 -14.67 5.83
C LYS A 304 -25.16 -13.36 5.62
N VAL A 305 -25.52 -12.33 6.38
CA VAL A 305 -24.95 -10.98 6.30
C VAL A 305 -24.24 -10.54 7.57
N VAL A 306 -24.61 -11.10 8.73
CA VAL A 306 -24.00 -10.75 10.03
C VAL A 306 -23.92 -11.98 10.92
N ASP A 307 -22.81 -12.10 11.65
CA ASP A 307 -22.68 -12.89 12.87
C ASP A 307 -22.36 -11.95 14.02
N PHE A 308 -23.04 -12.10 15.14
CA PHE A 308 -22.75 -11.28 16.32
C PHE A 308 -23.07 -12.02 17.60
N GLY A 309 -22.44 -11.62 18.69
CA GLY A 309 -22.63 -12.26 19.98
C GLY A 309 -21.70 -11.75 21.07
N VAL A 310 -21.73 -12.41 22.19
CA VAL A 310 -20.82 -12.19 23.31
C VAL A 310 -19.56 -13.04 23.09
N VAL A 311 -18.42 -12.41 22.99
CA VAL A 311 -17.13 -13.10 22.79
C VAL A 311 -16.83 -14.00 23.98
N LYS A 312 -16.39 -15.23 23.73
CA LYS A 312 -16.01 -16.18 24.77
C LYS A 312 -14.83 -15.66 25.59
N LYS A 313 -14.84 -15.98 26.90
CA LYS A 313 -13.72 -15.63 27.79
C LYS A 313 -12.39 -16.30 27.43
N SER A 314 -12.45 -17.43 26.71
CA SER A 314 -11.25 -18.13 26.25
C SER A 314 -10.52 -17.40 25.12
N ILE A 315 -11.16 -16.41 24.48
CA ILE A 315 -10.59 -15.60 23.40
C ILE A 315 -10.09 -14.25 23.95
N LEU A 316 -10.64 -13.80 25.08
CA LEU A 316 -10.27 -12.55 25.76
C LEU A 316 -9.06 -12.73 26.67
#